data_061088b8d8f5553f3a700c5db18f50e3
#
_entry.id   061088b8d8f5553f3a700c5db18f50e3
#
_cell.length_a   1.000
_cell.length_b   1.000
_cell.length_c   1.000
_cell.angle_alpha   90.00
_cell.angle_beta   90.00
_cell.angle_gamma   90.00
#
_symmetry.space_group_name_H-M   'P 1'
#
loop_
_entity.id
_entity.type
_entity.pdbx_description
1 polymer ?
#
loop_
_entity_poly.entity_id
_entity_poly.type
_entity_poly.pdbx_seq_one_letter_code
_entity_poly.pdbx_strand_id
1 'polypeptide(L)' 'AQIKAALNGDFDRLVQIVRLNGFVNSTPEFTHHPAVINGASELMHDVFEARGVHSRIAVGVASLPMNWAVEIDAVVEVAE' A
#
# COMPACT_ATOMS: atom_id res chain seq x y z
N ALA A 1 9.69 -2.38 4.40
CA ALA A 1 10.85 -3.27 4.13
C ALA A 1 11.16 -3.37 2.63
N GLN A 2 10.15 -3.62 1.79
CA GLN A 2 10.39 -3.73 0.35
C GLN A 2 10.78 -2.40 -0.29
N ILE A 3 10.18 -1.29 0.16
CA ILE A 3 10.58 0.05 -0.31
C ILE A 3 12.03 0.32 0.07
N LYS A 4 12.42 0.00 1.30
CA LYS A 4 13.80 0.14 1.76
C LYS A 4 14.77 -0.68 0.90
N ALA A 5 14.41 -1.92 0.58
CA ALA A 5 15.23 -2.78 -0.27
C ALA A 5 15.38 -2.21 -1.68
N ALA A 6 14.30 -1.70 -2.27
CA ALA A 6 14.32 -1.09 -3.61
C ALA A 6 15.21 0.16 -3.67
N LEU A 7 15.34 0.90 -2.54
CA LEU A 7 16.15 2.11 -2.44
C LEU A 7 17.56 1.86 -1.92
N ASN A 8 17.96 0.60 -1.73
CA ASN A 8 19.24 0.22 -1.10
C ASN A 8 19.41 0.87 0.29
N GLY A 9 18.31 0.99 1.03
CA GLY A 9 18.30 1.55 2.37
C GLY A 9 18.28 3.08 2.44
N ASP A 10 18.33 3.78 1.30
CA ASP A 10 18.38 5.24 1.26
C ASP A 10 16.98 5.84 1.02
N PHE A 11 16.23 6.08 2.11
CA PHE A 11 14.92 6.69 2.04
C PHE A 11 14.93 8.15 1.55
N ASP A 12 16.09 8.83 1.55
CA ASP A 12 16.19 10.19 1.03
C ASP A 12 15.94 10.23 -0.48
N ARG A 13 16.11 9.10 -1.17
CA ARG A 13 15.78 8.98 -2.60
C ARG A 13 14.29 8.89 -2.88
N LEU A 14 13.46 8.64 -1.87
CA LEU A 14 12.01 8.60 -2.04
C LEU A 14 11.46 10.01 -2.25
N VAL A 15 10.85 10.27 -3.40
CA VAL A 15 10.20 11.55 -3.68
C VAL A 15 8.77 11.52 -3.17
N GLN A 16 8.02 10.48 -3.51
CA GLN A 16 6.59 10.41 -3.20
C GLN A 16 6.09 8.97 -3.27
N ILE A 17 5.19 8.60 -2.36
CA ILE A 17 4.31 7.45 -2.57
C ILE A 17 3.21 7.92 -3.52
N VAL A 18 3.14 7.34 -4.71
CA VAL A 18 2.20 7.78 -5.74
C VAL A 18 0.85 7.11 -5.54
N ARG A 19 0.84 5.80 -5.30
CA ARG A 19 -0.39 5.04 -5.22
C ARG A 19 -0.19 3.77 -4.39
N LEU A 20 -1.22 3.41 -3.63
CA LEU A 20 -1.36 2.09 -3.02
C LEU A 20 -2.52 1.34 -3.66
N ASN A 21 -2.33 0.07 -3.95
CA ASN A 21 -3.39 -0.83 -4.38
C ASN A 21 -3.57 -1.88 -3.29
N GLY A 22 -4.76 -1.94 -2.71
CA GLY A 22 -5.08 -2.88 -1.65
C GLY A 22 -6.13 -3.90 -2.10
N PHE A 23 -5.88 -5.18 -1.86
CA PHE A 23 -6.75 -6.28 -2.24
C PHE A 23 -7.10 -7.06 -0.97
N VAL A 24 -8.39 -7.22 -0.71
CA VAL A 24 -8.90 -7.92 0.46
C VAL A 24 -9.58 -9.21 0.00
N ASN A 25 -9.11 -10.34 0.52
CA ASN A 25 -9.72 -11.65 0.27
C ASN A 25 -11.04 -11.70 1.06
N SER A 26 -12.16 -11.52 0.37
CA SER A 26 -13.44 -11.30 1.03
C SER A 26 -14.59 -11.88 0.22
N THR A 27 -15.77 -12.01 0.88
CA THR A 27 -17.01 -12.37 0.19
C THR A 27 -17.53 -11.18 -0.60
N PRO A 28 -18.41 -11.41 -1.61
CA PRO A 28 -18.97 -10.30 -2.40
C PRO A 28 -19.79 -9.30 -1.58
N GLU A 29 -20.30 -9.69 -0.42
CA GLU A 29 -21.11 -8.82 0.44
C GLU A 29 -20.27 -7.87 1.29
N PHE A 30 -18.98 -8.15 1.44
CA PHE A 30 -18.10 -7.30 2.25
C PHE A 30 -17.82 -5.98 1.53
N THR A 31 -18.05 -4.85 2.21
CA THR A 31 -17.92 -3.52 1.61
C THR A 31 -16.97 -2.60 2.38
N HIS A 32 -16.28 -3.11 3.41
CA HIS A 32 -15.40 -2.30 4.25
C HIS A 32 -13.91 -2.40 3.86
N HIS A 33 -13.61 -2.64 2.56
CA HIS A 33 -12.24 -2.73 2.06
C HIS A 33 -11.40 -1.49 2.39
N PRO A 34 -11.93 -0.24 2.23
CA PRO A 34 -11.14 0.94 2.60
C PRO A 34 -10.73 0.95 4.07
N ALA A 35 -11.61 0.52 4.97
CA ALA A 35 -11.29 0.45 6.39
C ALA A 35 -10.15 -0.53 6.68
N VAL A 36 -10.13 -1.67 5.99
CA VAL A 36 -9.06 -2.67 6.13
C VAL A 36 -7.72 -2.10 5.65
N ILE A 37 -7.71 -1.35 4.55
CA ILE A 37 -6.50 -0.80 3.94
C ILE A 37 -6.03 0.49 4.62
N ASN A 38 -6.88 1.16 5.41
CA ASN A 38 -6.51 2.39 6.12
C ASN A 38 -5.24 2.23 6.97
N GLY A 39 -5.01 1.06 7.54
CA GLY A 39 -3.80 0.79 8.33
C GLY A 39 -2.52 1.00 7.52
N ALA A 40 -2.49 0.56 6.27
CA ALA A 40 -1.34 0.76 5.39
C ALA A 40 -1.18 2.23 5.01
N SER A 41 -2.29 2.92 4.71
CA SER A 41 -2.26 4.36 4.38
C SER A 41 -1.77 5.20 5.55
N GLU A 42 -2.24 4.91 6.75
CA GLU A 42 -1.79 5.60 7.97
C GLU A 42 -0.31 5.36 8.23
N LEU A 43 0.18 4.14 8.03
CA LEU A 43 1.60 3.83 8.18
C LEU A 43 2.45 4.63 7.20
N MET A 44 2.04 4.74 5.92
CA MET A 44 2.75 5.52 4.93
C MET A 44 2.80 6.99 5.31
N HIS A 45 1.69 7.54 5.81
CA HIS A 45 1.64 8.92 6.28
C HIS A 45 2.56 9.14 7.50
N ASP A 46 2.53 8.23 8.47
CA ASP A 46 3.35 8.33 9.69
C ASP A 46 4.84 8.24 9.38
N VAL A 47 5.24 7.36 8.46
CA VAL A 47 6.66 7.14 8.14
C VAL A 47 7.20 8.22 7.21
N PHE A 48 6.44 8.62 6.19
CA PHE A 48 6.92 9.49 5.11
C PHE A 48 6.33 10.90 5.13
N GLU A 49 5.39 11.18 6.03
CA GLU A 49 4.72 12.48 6.16
C GLU A 49 4.11 12.92 4.82
N ALA A 50 4.45 14.11 4.33
CA ALA A 50 3.89 14.64 3.09
C ALA A 50 4.20 13.74 1.87
N ARG A 51 5.33 13.02 1.88
CA ARG A 51 5.69 12.09 0.81
C ARG A 51 4.86 10.82 0.85
N GLY A 52 4.18 10.54 1.94
CA GLY A 52 3.29 9.39 2.10
C GLY A 52 1.85 9.64 1.67
N VAL A 53 1.49 10.88 1.32
CA VAL A 53 0.16 11.20 0.80
C VAL A 53 0.04 10.60 -0.61
N HIS A 54 -1.00 9.79 -0.85
CA HIS A 54 -1.09 8.97 -2.05
C HIS A 54 -2.54 8.76 -2.46
N SER A 55 -2.75 8.41 -3.73
CA SER A 55 -4.01 7.84 -4.18
C SER A 55 -4.03 6.34 -3.86
N ARG A 56 -5.23 5.76 -3.75
CA ARG A 56 -5.33 4.32 -3.49
C ARG A 56 -6.58 3.71 -4.11
N ILE A 57 -6.50 2.40 -4.33
CA ILE A 57 -7.65 1.54 -4.59
C ILE A 57 -7.70 0.48 -3.50
N ALA A 58 -8.90 0.23 -2.97
CA ALA A 58 -9.14 -0.86 -2.02
C ALA A 58 -10.33 -1.66 -2.52
N VAL A 59 -10.10 -2.91 -2.89
CA VAL A 59 -11.11 -3.78 -3.49
C VAL A 59 -11.12 -5.16 -2.85
N GLY A 60 -12.25 -5.84 -2.95
CA GLY A 60 -12.35 -7.24 -2.60
C GLY A 60 -12.01 -8.12 -3.78
N VAL A 61 -11.42 -9.27 -3.51
CA VAL A 61 -11.12 -10.30 -4.50
C VAL A 61 -11.59 -11.65 -3.98
N ALA A 62 -11.87 -12.57 -4.90
CA ALA A 62 -12.37 -13.90 -4.52
C ALA A 62 -11.28 -14.78 -3.92
N SER A 63 -10.02 -14.54 -4.26
CA SER A 63 -8.89 -15.31 -3.73
C SER A 63 -7.59 -14.50 -3.88
N LEU A 64 -6.65 -14.81 -3.02
CA LEU A 64 -5.28 -14.30 -3.09
C LEU A 64 -4.31 -15.48 -3.04
N PRO A 65 -3.08 -15.31 -3.56
CA PRO A 65 -2.05 -16.35 -3.46
C PRO A 65 -1.90 -16.83 -2.02
N MET A 66 -1.77 -18.15 -1.84
CA MET A 66 -1.64 -18.80 -0.54
C MET A 66 -2.80 -18.48 0.44
N ASN A 67 -3.96 -18.10 -0.10
CA ASN A 67 -5.15 -17.74 0.68
C ASN A 67 -4.88 -16.61 1.71
N TRP A 68 -4.00 -15.68 1.37
CA TRP A 68 -3.74 -14.52 2.23
C TRP A 68 -4.99 -13.65 2.39
N ALA A 69 -5.13 -13.02 3.55
CA ALA A 69 -6.28 -12.16 3.83
C ALA A 69 -6.21 -10.83 3.11
N VAL A 70 -5.01 -10.27 2.95
CA VAL A 70 -4.78 -8.96 2.34
C VAL A 70 -3.51 -8.99 1.51
N GLU A 71 -3.52 -8.28 0.39
CA GLU A 71 -2.33 -8.03 -0.42
C GLU A 71 -2.29 -6.55 -0.76
N ILE A 72 -1.11 -5.93 -0.62
CA ILE A 72 -0.93 -4.50 -0.90
C ILE A 72 0.30 -4.34 -1.80
N ASP A 73 0.15 -3.54 -2.85
CA ASP A 73 1.27 -3.07 -3.64
C ASP A 73 1.33 -1.55 -3.66
N ALA A 74 2.46 -1.01 -4.07
CA ALA A 74 2.68 0.44 -4.10
C ALA A 74 3.44 0.84 -5.34
N VAL A 75 3.12 2.04 -5.85
CA VAL A 75 3.91 2.74 -6.86
C VAL A 75 4.55 3.94 -6.18
N VAL A 76 5.87 4.05 -6.31
CA VAL A 76 6.63 5.13 -5.68
C VAL A 76 7.46 5.87 -6.73
N GLU A 77 7.65 7.16 -6.51
CA GLU A 77 8.57 7.96 -7.31
C GLU A 77 9.89 8.08 -6.55
N VAL A 78 11.00 7.82 -7.23
CA VAL A 78 12.33 7.88 -6.63
C VAL A 78 13.22 8.83 -7.41
N ALA A 79 14.15 9.48 -6.70
CA ALA A 79 15.21 10.26 -7.32
C ALA A 79 16.33 9.34 -7.79
N GLU A 80 16.86 9.63 -8.97
CA GLU A 80 17.99 8.90 -9.54
C GLU A 80 19.33 9.27 -8.90
#